data_65f696dbd138cd84b8b610bb7e7cfc76
#
_entry.id   65f696dbd138cd84b8b610bb7e7cfc76
#
_cell.length_a   1.000
_cell.length_b   1.000
_cell.length_c   1.000
_cell.angle_alpha   90.00
_cell.angle_beta   90.00
_cell.angle_gamma   90.00
#
_symmetry.space_group_name_H-M   'P 1'
#
loop_
_entity.id
_entity.type
_entity.pdbx_description
1 polymer ?
#
loop_
_entity_poly.entity_id
_entity_poly.type
_entity_poly.pdbx_seq_one_letter_code
_entity_poly.pdbx_strand_id
1 'polypeptide(L)'
;MSLRIATAGLDLMADALHEQGADVTAIDWRPPASGDPDAVATLTAAYGDPRVDAANATAIARLQEARPMIVGAGPAGELIPGLEGRMILHAGPPIEWDGMCAPQRNAVLGACVFEGWASTPEDAAGLLARGDVRLANAHSLEAAGAMCGVISPSMACWAARDEVNGGVGYSPFNDGPGDAFWLGLGTPAAIERQRIMAEGIAPGFAAALRADGPIDAFALCAQGIAMGDDCHMRHQATTMLLLRQ
;
A
#
# COMPACT_ATOMS: atom_id res chain seq x y z
N MET A 1 14.62 -0.46 -36.13
CA MET A 1 13.52 -0.69 -35.17
C MET A 1 12.58 0.49 -35.34
N SER A 2 11.36 0.31 -35.84
CA SER A 2 10.41 1.43 -36.01
C SER A 2 9.85 1.82 -34.63
N LEU A 3 9.84 3.11 -34.33
CA LEU A 3 9.25 3.63 -33.11
C LEU A 3 7.72 3.59 -33.24
N ARG A 4 7.04 2.94 -32.29
CA ARG A 4 5.58 2.87 -32.23
C ARG A 4 5.08 3.83 -31.17
N ILE A 5 4.21 4.76 -31.53
CA ILE A 5 3.73 5.85 -30.67
C ILE A 5 2.20 5.83 -30.67
N ALA A 6 1.60 5.97 -29.48
CA ALA A 6 0.18 6.28 -29.34
C ALA A 6 0.02 7.76 -28.96
N THR A 7 -0.85 8.47 -29.69
CA THR A 7 -1.19 9.88 -29.40
C THR A 7 -2.65 9.99 -29.01
N ALA A 8 -2.94 10.87 -28.05
CA ALA A 8 -4.30 11.26 -27.70
C ALA A 8 -4.37 12.79 -27.67
N GLY A 9 -5.29 13.40 -28.40
CA GLY A 9 -5.48 14.86 -28.42
C GLY A 9 -5.41 15.44 -29.84
N LEU A 10 -4.50 16.39 -30.05
CA LEU A 10 -4.46 17.16 -31.30
C LEU A 10 -3.86 16.32 -32.45
N ASP A 11 -4.57 16.26 -33.59
CA ASP A 11 -4.12 15.59 -34.82
C ASP A 11 -2.76 16.12 -35.31
N LEU A 12 -2.50 17.38 -35.14
CA LEU A 12 -1.22 18.03 -35.48
C LEU A 12 0.00 17.29 -34.87
N MET A 13 -0.14 16.71 -33.69
CA MET A 13 0.92 15.95 -33.05
C MET A 13 1.12 14.60 -33.73
N ALA A 14 0.03 13.93 -34.09
CA ALA A 14 0.07 12.69 -34.84
C ALA A 14 0.68 12.87 -36.22
N ASP A 15 0.28 13.93 -36.94
CA ASP A 15 0.75 14.28 -38.27
C ASP A 15 2.26 14.55 -38.27
N ALA A 16 2.75 15.37 -37.34
CA ALA A 16 4.17 15.68 -37.18
C ALA A 16 5.03 14.45 -36.92
N LEU A 17 4.51 13.46 -36.20
CA LEU A 17 5.20 12.19 -35.93
C LEU A 17 5.17 11.25 -37.15
N HIS A 18 4.07 11.23 -37.91
CA HIS A 18 3.98 10.49 -39.16
C HIS A 18 4.98 11.06 -40.21
N GLU A 19 5.10 12.36 -40.32
CA GLU A 19 6.08 13.00 -41.21
C GLU A 19 7.52 12.62 -40.89
N GLN A 20 7.80 12.31 -39.63
CA GLN A 20 9.11 11.82 -39.16
C GLN A 20 9.26 10.28 -39.29
N GLY A 21 8.30 9.60 -39.89
CA GLY A 21 8.36 8.16 -40.15
C GLY A 21 8.05 7.26 -38.94
N ALA A 22 7.43 7.80 -37.91
CA ALA A 22 6.98 6.98 -36.79
C ALA A 22 5.69 6.20 -37.13
N ASP A 23 5.53 5.03 -36.54
CA ASP A 23 4.29 4.25 -36.57
C ASP A 23 3.36 4.78 -35.47
N VAL A 24 2.38 5.62 -35.86
CA VAL A 24 1.52 6.36 -34.93
C VAL A 24 0.10 5.81 -34.95
N THR A 25 -0.41 5.52 -33.76
CA THR A 25 -1.82 5.22 -33.55
C THR A 25 -2.48 6.41 -32.85
N ALA A 26 -3.38 7.11 -33.52
CA ALA A 26 -4.20 8.15 -32.92
C ALA A 26 -5.34 7.52 -32.10
N ILE A 27 -5.46 7.93 -30.84
CA ILE A 27 -6.52 7.49 -29.93
C ILE A 27 -7.63 8.53 -29.96
N ASP A 28 -8.85 8.09 -30.30
CA ASP A 28 -10.07 8.91 -30.16
C ASP A 28 -10.35 9.13 -28.67
N TRP A 29 -9.70 10.16 -28.11
CA TRP A 29 -9.91 10.52 -26.72
C TRP A 29 -11.28 11.17 -26.54
N ARG A 30 -12.01 10.71 -25.55
CA ARG A 30 -13.29 11.26 -25.15
C ARG A 30 -13.24 11.73 -23.69
N PRO A 31 -14.05 12.75 -23.34
CA PRO A 31 -14.16 13.18 -21.96
C PRO A 31 -14.66 12.05 -21.04
N PRO A 32 -14.56 12.21 -19.70
CA PRO A 32 -15.09 11.25 -18.73
C PRO A 32 -16.47 10.72 -19.11
N ALA A 33 -16.76 9.47 -18.81
CA ALA A 33 -17.98 8.76 -19.21
C ALA A 33 -18.18 8.68 -20.74
N SER A 34 -17.09 8.64 -21.50
CA SER A 34 -17.10 8.60 -22.99
C SER A 34 -17.87 9.76 -23.65
N GLY A 35 -18.06 10.86 -22.93
CA GLY A 35 -18.84 12.01 -23.38
C GLY A 35 -20.36 11.82 -23.27
N ASP A 36 -20.80 10.83 -22.51
CA ASP A 36 -22.22 10.67 -22.21
C ASP A 36 -22.75 11.94 -21.49
N PRO A 37 -23.73 12.67 -22.06
CA PRO A 37 -24.18 13.95 -21.52
C PRO A 37 -24.79 13.84 -20.11
N ASP A 38 -25.49 12.75 -19.82
CA ASP A 38 -26.17 12.56 -18.53
C ASP A 38 -25.16 12.23 -17.44
N ALA A 39 -24.17 11.39 -17.75
CA ALA A 39 -23.07 11.09 -16.84
C ALA A 39 -22.18 12.32 -16.59
N VAL A 40 -21.87 13.12 -17.62
CA VAL A 40 -21.12 14.37 -17.47
C VAL A 40 -21.92 15.39 -16.64
N ALA A 41 -23.23 15.53 -16.86
CA ALA A 41 -24.11 16.39 -16.06
C ALA A 41 -24.13 15.96 -14.59
N THR A 42 -24.20 14.65 -14.32
CA THR A 42 -24.16 14.08 -12.97
C THR A 42 -22.83 14.39 -12.27
N LEU A 43 -21.71 14.19 -12.95
CA LEU A 43 -20.38 14.52 -12.42
C LEU A 43 -20.27 16.03 -12.14
N THR A 44 -20.74 16.87 -13.07
CA THR A 44 -20.73 18.34 -12.90
C THR A 44 -21.56 18.77 -11.70
N ALA A 45 -22.74 18.17 -11.52
CA ALA A 45 -23.58 18.42 -10.36
C ALA A 45 -22.92 17.97 -9.04
N ALA A 46 -22.23 16.82 -9.05
CA ALA A 46 -21.48 16.35 -7.88
C ALA A 46 -20.32 17.27 -7.51
N TYR A 47 -19.55 17.75 -8.51
CA TYR A 47 -18.47 18.70 -8.27
C TYR A 47 -18.95 20.09 -7.83
N GLY A 48 -20.15 20.50 -8.23
CA GLY A 48 -20.75 21.77 -7.83
C GLY A 48 -21.55 21.69 -6.51
N ASP A 49 -21.61 20.54 -5.87
CA ASP A 49 -22.35 20.37 -4.61
C ASP A 49 -21.54 20.96 -3.44
N PRO A 50 -22.04 22.00 -2.75
CA PRO A 50 -21.29 22.62 -1.62
C PRO A 50 -21.03 21.65 -0.45
N ARG A 51 -21.77 20.54 -0.35
CA ARG A 51 -21.50 19.50 0.65
C ARG A 51 -20.18 18.78 0.38
N VAL A 52 -19.82 18.63 -0.90
CA VAL A 52 -18.52 18.04 -1.30
C VAL A 52 -17.38 18.95 -0.87
N ASP A 53 -17.49 20.24 -1.14
CA ASP A 53 -16.49 21.23 -0.73
C ASP A 53 -16.33 21.31 0.78
N ALA A 54 -17.44 21.30 1.53
CA ALA A 54 -17.44 21.29 2.99
C ALA A 54 -16.81 20.00 3.56
N ALA A 55 -17.11 18.85 2.96
CA ALA A 55 -16.51 17.57 3.35
C ALA A 55 -15.01 17.54 3.07
N ASN A 56 -14.58 18.02 1.90
CA ASN A 56 -13.18 18.13 1.53
C ASN A 56 -12.42 19.08 2.47
N ALA A 57 -12.99 20.23 2.77
CA ALA A 57 -12.39 21.18 3.72
C ALA A 57 -12.19 20.53 5.11
N THR A 58 -13.19 19.77 5.59
CA THR A 58 -13.08 19.01 6.84
C THR A 58 -11.99 17.96 6.79
N ALA A 59 -11.90 17.20 5.69
CA ALA A 59 -10.88 16.18 5.52
C ALA A 59 -9.47 16.79 5.49
N ILE A 60 -9.29 17.89 4.75
CA ILE A 60 -8.01 18.63 4.67
C ILE A 60 -7.61 19.17 6.05
N ALA A 61 -8.54 19.77 6.79
CA ALA A 61 -8.25 20.26 8.13
C ALA A 61 -7.77 19.14 9.05
N ARG A 62 -8.45 17.99 9.06
CA ARG A 62 -8.04 16.82 9.84
C ARG A 62 -6.65 16.31 9.44
N LEU A 63 -6.33 16.26 8.16
CA LEU A 63 -5.00 15.87 7.68
C LEU A 63 -3.91 16.85 8.13
N GLN A 64 -4.19 18.16 8.07
CA GLN A 64 -3.24 19.21 8.48
C GLN A 64 -3.01 19.26 9.98
N GLU A 65 -4.02 18.93 10.79
CA GLU A 65 -3.96 18.89 12.24
C GLU A 65 -3.47 17.55 12.79
N ALA A 66 -3.44 16.49 11.95
CA ALA A 66 -3.10 15.14 12.38
C ALA A 66 -1.71 15.08 13.00
N ARG A 67 -1.62 14.35 14.11
CA ARG A 67 -0.36 14.08 14.80
C ARG A 67 -0.19 12.56 15.02
N PRO A 68 0.25 11.85 14.00
CA PRO A 68 0.43 10.41 14.08
C PRO A 68 1.67 10.06 14.91
N MET A 69 1.44 9.37 16.00
CA MET A 69 2.47 8.84 16.89
C MET A 69 2.58 7.33 16.70
N ILE A 70 3.76 6.82 16.43
CA ILE A 70 4.02 5.38 16.45
C ILE A 70 3.95 4.93 17.90
N VAL A 71 2.95 4.10 18.20
CA VAL A 71 2.63 3.66 19.57
C VAL A 71 2.86 2.17 19.79
N GLY A 72 3.09 1.40 18.74
CA GLY A 72 3.26 -0.04 18.83
C GLY A 72 3.99 -0.64 17.63
N ALA A 73 4.64 -1.76 17.90
CA ALA A 73 5.26 -2.63 16.92
C ALA A 73 5.09 -4.08 17.39
N GLY A 74 4.75 -5.00 16.49
CA GLY A 74 4.54 -6.41 16.85
C GLY A 74 3.83 -7.20 15.77
N PRO A 75 3.39 -8.43 16.06
CA PRO A 75 2.61 -9.24 15.15
C PRO A 75 1.30 -8.55 14.76
N ALA A 76 0.97 -8.53 13.48
CA ALA A 76 -0.22 -7.86 12.97
C ALA A 76 -1.52 -8.40 13.61
N GLY A 77 -1.61 -9.71 13.84
CA GLY A 77 -2.77 -10.34 14.49
C GLY A 77 -2.97 -9.94 15.95
N GLU A 78 -1.93 -9.44 16.63
CA GLU A 78 -2.03 -8.90 18.00
C GLU A 78 -2.40 -7.41 18.00
N LEU A 79 -2.04 -6.69 16.93
CA LEU A 79 -2.22 -5.24 16.84
C LEU A 79 -3.52 -4.86 16.13
N ILE A 80 -3.91 -5.58 15.08
CA ILE A 80 -5.04 -5.23 14.20
C ILE A 80 -6.30 -5.96 14.64
N PRO A 81 -7.29 -5.27 15.23
CA PRO A 81 -8.54 -5.90 15.62
C PRO A 81 -9.26 -6.52 14.43
N GLY A 82 -9.67 -7.77 14.55
CA GLY A 82 -10.38 -8.50 13.50
C GLY A 82 -9.49 -9.21 12.48
N LEU A 83 -8.17 -9.10 12.56
CA LEU A 83 -7.24 -9.93 11.81
C LEU A 83 -7.03 -11.27 12.54
N GLU A 84 -7.86 -12.25 12.22
CA GLU A 84 -7.94 -13.51 12.94
C GLU A 84 -7.83 -14.73 12.03
N GLY A 85 -7.34 -15.83 12.59
CA GLY A 85 -7.27 -17.11 11.90
C GLY A 85 -6.39 -17.06 10.64
N ARG A 86 -6.83 -17.72 9.57
CA ARG A 86 -6.15 -17.69 8.28
C ARG A 86 -6.67 -16.56 7.41
N MET A 87 -6.46 -15.33 7.84
CA MET A 87 -6.81 -14.13 7.07
C MET A 87 -5.56 -13.44 6.55
N ILE A 88 -5.63 -12.97 5.31
CA ILE A 88 -4.61 -12.12 4.69
C ILE A 88 -5.29 -10.84 4.22
N LEU A 89 -4.75 -9.70 4.65
CA LEU A 89 -5.17 -8.38 4.17
C LEU A 89 -4.34 -8.02 2.94
N HIS A 90 -4.99 -7.42 1.95
CA HIS A 90 -4.35 -6.94 0.72
C HIS A 90 -4.62 -5.46 0.49
N ALA A 91 -3.76 -4.80 -0.27
CA ALA A 91 -3.98 -3.43 -0.72
C ALA A 91 -5.09 -3.36 -1.79
N GLY A 92 -5.71 -2.20 -1.91
CA GLY A 92 -6.75 -1.92 -2.90
C GLY A 92 -8.16 -2.35 -2.46
N PRO A 93 -9.13 -2.23 -3.37
CA PRO A 93 -10.53 -2.57 -3.09
C PRO A 93 -10.70 -4.09 -2.92
N PRO A 94 -11.85 -4.54 -2.41
CA PRO A 94 -12.16 -5.97 -2.35
C PRO A 94 -11.97 -6.64 -3.70
N ILE A 95 -11.22 -7.72 -3.73
CA ILE A 95 -10.94 -8.51 -4.93
C ILE A 95 -10.81 -9.99 -4.55
N GLU A 96 -11.36 -10.83 -5.39
CA GLU A 96 -11.26 -12.28 -5.23
C GLU A 96 -9.90 -12.78 -5.73
N TRP A 97 -9.48 -13.94 -5.23
CA TRP A 97 -8.20 -14.57 -5.60
C TRP A 97 -7.95 -14.59 -7.11
N ASP A 98 -8.95 -14.98 -7.90
CA ASP A 98 -8.82 -15.11 -9.35
C ASP A 98 -8.69 -13.75 -10.07
N GLY A 99 -9.13 -12.68 -9.45
CA GLY A 99 -9.02 -11.32 -9.98
C GLY A 99 -7.70 -10.63 -9.67
N MET A 100 -6.89 -11.15 -8.73
CA MET A 100 -5.64 -10.51 -8.32
C MET A 100 -4.57 -10.54 -9.41
N CYS A 101 -3.79 -9.48 -9.52
CA CYS A 101 -2.60 -9.45 -10.39
C CYS A 101 -1.50 -10.39 -9.89
N ALA A 102 -0.60 -10.80 -10.79
CA ALA A 102 0.44 -11.77 -10.46
C ALA A 102 1.33 -11.38 -9.25
N PRO A 103 1.82 -10.13 -9.10
CA PRO A 103 2.60 -9.76 -7.92
C PRO A 103 1.82 -9.90 -6.61
N GLN A 104 0.54 -9.53 -6.61
CA GLN A 104 -0.30 -9.65 -5.41
C GLN A 104 -0.58 -11.11 -5.06
N ARG A 105 -0.83 -11.96 -6.08
CA ARG A 105 -0.95 -13.41 -5.88
C ARG A 105 0.31 -14.00 -5.27
N ASN A 106 1.48 -13.64 -5.78
CA ASN A 106 2.76 -14.14 -5.26
C ASN A 106 2.96 -13.74 -3.79
N ALA A 107 2.59 -12.51 -3.40
CA ALA A 107 2.64 -12.07 -2.01
C ALA A 107 1.70 -12.89 -1.12
N VAL A 108 0.48 -13.16 -1.57
CA VAL A 108 -0.49 -14.02 -0.84
C VAL A 108 0.04 -15.43 -0.66
N LEU A 109 0.59 -16.05 -1.73
CA LEU A 109 1.20 -17.38 -1.66
C LEU A 109 2.37 -17.41 -0.69
N GLY A 110 3.25 -16.40 -0.78
CA GLY A 110 4.38 -16.24 0.14
C GLY A 110 3.94 -16.04 1.59
N ALA A 111 2.85 -15.31 1.84
CA ALA A 111 2.29 -15.15 3.17
C ALA A 111 1.79 -16.48 3.74
N CYS A 112 1.13 -17.32 2.95
CA CYS A 112 0.72 -18.65 3.38
C CYS A 112 1.91 -19.53 3.78
N VAL A 113 3.03 -19.42 3.05
CA VAL A 113 4.27 -20.15 3.39
C VAL A 113 4.92 -19.54 4.63
N PHE A 114 4.97 -18.22 4.76
CA PHE A 114 5.49 -17.53 5.93
C PHE A 114 4.75 -17.92 7.21
N GLU A 115 3.42 -17.98 7.15
CA GLU A 115 2.56 -18.42 8.28
C GLU A 115 2.64 -19.93 8.58
N GLY A 116 3.30 -20.70 7.73
CA GLY A 116 3.36 -22.16 7.86
C GLY A 116 2.02 -22.84 7.54
N TRP A 117 1.09 -22.16 6.87
CA TRP A 117 -0.18 -22.77 6.45
C TRP A 117 -0.01 -23.70 5.26
N ALA A 118 1.04 -23.45 4.47
CA ALA A 118 1.46 -24.26 3.33
C ALA A 118 2.98 -24.43 3.33
N SER A 119 3.46 -25.53 2.76
CA SER A 119 4.90 -25.79 2.63
C SER A 119 5.47 -25.20 1.35
N THR A 120 4.65 -25.05 0.32
CA THR A 120 5.03 -24.55 -0.99
C THR A 120 3.98 -23.54 -1.52
N PRO A 121 4.34 -22.68 -2.48
CA PRO A 121 3.36 -21.83 -3.16
C PRO A 121 2.22 -22.62 -3.83
N GLU A 122 2.51 -23.81 -4.36
CA GLU A 122 1.52 -24.69 -4.97
C GLU A 122 0.49 -25.20 -3.94
N ASP A 123 0.94 -25.61 -2.76
CA ASP A 123 0.07 -26.00 -1.65
C ASP A 123 -0.79 -24.81 -1.23
N ALA A 124 -0.19 -23.62 -1.14
CA ALA A 124 -0.89 -22.38 -0.79
C ALA A 124 -1.99 -22.04 -1.81
N ALA A 125 -1.73 -22.18 -3.10
CA ALA A 125 -2.74 -21.99 -4.14
C ALA A 125 -3.93 -22.94 -3.96
N GLY A 126 -3.67 -24.19 -3.55
CA GLY A 126 -4.70 -25.16 -3.18
C GLY A 126 -5.58 -24.71 -2.00
N LEU A 127 -4.98 -24.10 -0.97
CA LEU A 127 -5.73 -23.54 0.17
C LEU A 127 -6.65 -22.40 -0.26
N LEU A 128 -6.13 -21.50 -1.09
CA LEU A 128 -6.90 -20.36 -1.61
C LEU A 128 -8.06 -20.79 -2.50
N ALA A 129 -7.81 -21.76 -3.39
CA ALA A 129 -8.85 -22.30 -4.26
C ALA A 129 -10.00 -22.99 -3.50
N ARG A 130 -9.75 -23.53 -2.31
CA ARG A 130 -10.77 -24.13 -1.45
C ARG A 130 -11.44 -23.12 -0.50
N GLY A 131 -10.97 -21.86 -0.46
CA GLY A 131 -11.45 -20.88 0.49
C GLY A 131 -10.97 -21.11 1.95
N ASP A 132 -9.90 -21.90 2.15
CA ASP A 132 -9.31 -22.15 3.46
C ASP A 132 -8.54 -20.95 4.03
N VAL A 133 -8.27 -19.94 3.18
CA VAL A 133 -7.66 -18.67 3.52
C VAL A 133 -8.60 -17.54 3.10
N ARG A 134 -8.96 -16.68 4.06
CA ARG A 134 -9.81 -15.51 3.81
C ARG A 134 -8.97 -14.34 3.34
N LEU A 135 -9.39 -13.70 2.25
CA LEU A 135 -8.81 -12.46 1.75
C LEU A 135 -9.72 -11.29 2.15
N ALA A 136 -9.13 -10.19 2.57
CA ALA A 136 -9.85 -8.97 2.89
C ALA A 136 -9.03 -7.74 2.51
N ASN A 137 -9.68 -6.63 2.21
CA ASN A 137 -8.95 -5.39 1.98
C ASN A 137 -8.43 -4.81 3.29
N ALA A 138 -7.21 -4.28 3.28
CA ALA A 138 -6.57 -3.74 4.46
C ALA A 138 -7.34 -2.55 5.07
N HIS A 139 -7.96 -1.71 4.23
CA HIS A 139 -8.72 -0.55 4.68
C HIS A 139 -9.91 -0.89 5.57
N SER A 140 -10.50 -2.09 5.44
CA SER A 140 -11.60 -2.51 6.29
C SER A 140 -11.21 -2.75 7.75
N LEU A 141 -9.90 -2.85 8.02
CA LEU A 141 -9.32 -3.01 9.35
C LEU A 141 -8.33 -1.88 9.69
N GLU A 142 -8.55 -0.68 9.16
CA GLU A 142 -7.71 0.50 9.40
C GLU A 142 -6.22 0.28 9.07
N ALA A 143 -5.93 -0.63 8.14
CA ALA A 143 -4.57 -0.96 7.75
C ALA A 143 -4.25 -0.49 6.34
N ALA A 144 -3.00 -0.14 6.10
CA ALA A 144 -2.48 0.24 4.80
C ALA A 144 -1.11 -0.40 4.57
N GLY A 145 -0.87 -0.85 3.36
CA GLY A 145 0.38 -1.45 2.96
C GLY A 145 0.78 -1.05 1.54
N ALA A 146 1.94 -1.49 1.11
CA ALA A 146 2.39 -1.30 -0.26
C ALA A 146 1.46 -1.98 -1.27
N MET A 147 1.43 -1.46 -2.49
CA MET A 147 0.46 -1.81 -3.55
C MET A 147 0.37 -3.32 -3.86
N CYS A 148 1.48 -4.04 -3.82
CA CYS A 148 1.52 -5.49 -4.02
C CYS A 148 1.74 -6.26 -2.71
N GLY A 149 1.93 -5.55 -1.58
CA GLY A 149 2.14 -6.14 -0.27
C GLY A 149 0.84 -6.66 0.33
N VAL A 150 1.02 -7.57 1.28
CA VAL A 150 -0.06 -8.15 2.06
C VAL A 150 0.31 -8.13 3.54
N ILE A 151 -0.69 -8.30 4.41
CA ILE A 151 -0.50 -8.40 5.84
C ILE A 151 -1.14 -9.71 6.31
N SER A 152 -0.36 -10.57 6.92
CA SER A 152 -0.84 -11.78 7.57
C SER A 152 -0.59 -11.72 9.09
N PRO A 153 -1.24 -12.55 9.91
CA PRO A 153 -1.24 -12.38 11.37
C PRO A 153 0.13 -12.32 12.04
N SER A 154 1.10 -13.09 11.56
CA SER A 154 2.44 -13.14 12.18
C SER A 154 3.42 -12.10 11.62
N MET A 155 3.04 -11.36 10.57
CA MET A 155 3.91 -10.31 10.01
C MET A 155 4.10 -9.16 10.99
N ALA A 156 5.32 -8.59 10.98
CA ALA A 156 5.64 -7.39 11.74
C ALA A 156 4.82 -6.20 11.25
N CYS A 157 4.19 -5.49 12.17
CA CYS A 157 3.32 -4.36 11.88
C CYS A 157 3.58 -3.21 12.86
N TRP A 158 3.41 -1.99 12.37
CA TRP A 158 3.34 -0.77 13.15
C TRP A 158 1.91 -0.44 13.52
N ALA A 159 1.73 0.14 14.70
CA ALA A 159 0.51 0.84 15.08
C ALA A 159 0.83 2.32 15.29
N ALA A 160 0.10 3.19 14.60
CA ALA A 160 0.20 4.64 14.73
C ALA A 160 -1.14 5.21 15.15
N ARG A 161 -1.14 6.06 16.18
CA ARG A 161 -2.33 6.75 16.70
C ARG A 161 -2.26 8.23 16.39
N ASP A 162 -3.33 8.77 15.87
CA ASP A 162 -3.49 10.22 15.75
C ASP A 162 -3.91 10.81 17.10
N GLU A 163 -3.05 11.62 17.72
CA GLU A 163 -3.32 12.22 19.02
C GLU A 163 -4.37 13.34 18.98
N VAL A 164 -4.62 13.91 17.81
CA VAL A 164 -5.56 15.03 17.65
C VAL A 164 -6.95 14.54 17.28
N ASN A 165 -7.07 13.76 16.21
CA ASN A 165 -8.37 13.32 15.71
C ASN A 165 -8.80 11.95 16.26
N GLY A 166 -7.89 11.23 16.95
CA GLY A 166 -8.11 9.86 17.39
C GLY A 166 -7.98 8.86 16.26
N GLY A 167 -8.22 7.59 16.56
CA GLY A 167 -8.03 6.49 15.63
C GLY A 167 -6.62 5.90 15.68
N VAL A 168 -6.50 4.68 15.20
CA VAL A 168 -5.24 3.95 15.08
C VAL A 168 -5.17 3.37 13.68
N GLY A 169 -4.08 3.64 12.97
CA GLY A 169 -3.78 3.03 11.69
C GLY A 169 -2.66 2.01 11.82
N TYR A 170 -2.66 1.02 10.95
CA TYR A 170 -1.69 -0.07 10.95
C TYR A 170 -0.96 -0.17 9.62
N SER A 171 0.32 -0.53 9.66
CA SER A 171 1.13 -0.72 8.45
C SER A 171 2.17 -1.81 8.67
N PRO A 172 2.38 -2.73 7.71
CA PRO A 172 3.44 -3.72 7.83
C PRO A 172 4.81 -3.07 7.78
N PHE A 173 5.80 -3.74 8.34
CA PHE A 173 7.20 -3.37 8.14
C PHE A 173 7.57 -3.56 6.68
N ASN A 174 8.34 -2.62 6.15
CA ASN A 174 8.87 -2.71 4.79
C ASN A 174 10.22 -3.43 4.81
N ASP A 175 10.35 -4.48 4.03
CA ASP A 175 11.54 -5.33 3.96
C ASP A 175 12.67 -4.80 3.05
N GLY A 176 12.57 -3.54 2.65
CA GLY A 176 13.64 -2.85 1.93
C GLY A 176 13.72 -3.16 0.43
N PRO A 177 14.80 -2.75 -0.23
CA PRO A 177 14.98 -2.94 -1.67
C PRO A 177 15.39 -4.38 -2.03
N GLY A 178 15.30 -4.71 -3.30
CA GLY A 178 15.66 -6.02 -3.86
C GLY A 178 14.48 -6.98 -3.89
N ASP A 179 14.72 -8.25 -3.61
CA ASP A 179 13.70 -9.29 -3.49
C ASP A 179 12.83 -8.99 -2.26
N ALA A 180 11.81 -8.17 -2.43
CA ALA A 180 11.01 -7.66 -1.36
C ALA A 180 9.57 -8.18 -1.42
N PHE A 181 9.05 -8.54 -0.27
CA PHE A 181 7.69 -9.05 -0.14
C PHE A 181 6.64 -8.01 -0.55
N TRP A 182 6.89 -6.74 -0.22
CA TRP A 182 6.00 -5.64 -0.60
C TRP A 182 5.96 -5.34 -2.10
N LEU A 183 6.94 -5.87 -2.87
CA LEU A 183 6.91 -5.86 -4.33
C LEU A 183 6.23 -7.10 -4.93
N GLY A 184 5.66 -7.96 -4.11
CA GLY A 184 5.02 -9.19 -4.54
C GLY A 184 6.00 -10.34 -4.83
N LEU A 185 7.14 -10.39 -4.14
CA LEU A 185 8.12 -11.45 -4.27
C LEU A 185 8.07 -12.36 -3.04
N GLY A 186 7.47 -13.53 -3.17
CA GLY A 186 7.40 -14.57 -2.14
C GLY A 186 8.59 -15.53 -2.19
N THR A 187 9.81 -15.03 -2.47
CA THR A 187 11.02 -15.88 -2.51
C THR A 187 11.41 -16.36 -1.11
N PRO A 188 12.15 -17.49 -0.98
CA PRO A 188 12.65 -17.93 0.32
C PRO A 188 13.42 -16.84 1.08
N ALA A 189 14.18 -16.00 0.37
CA ALA A 189 14.93 -14.89 0.96
C ALA A 189 14.00 -13.79 1.47
N ALA A 190 12.93 -13.44 0.75
CA ALA A 190 11.92 -12.49 1.19
C ALA A 190 11.15 -13.02 2.42
N ILE A 191 10.79 -14.30 2.42
CA ILE A 191 10.11 -14.95 3.55
C ILE A 191 11.01 -14.96 4.80
N GLU A 192 12.29 -15.28 4.65
CA GLU A 192 13.25 -15.26 5.75
C GLU A 192 13.41 -13.85 6.33
N ARG A 193 13.43 -12.84 5.48
CA ARG A 193 13.49 -11.43 5.90
C ARG A 193 12.24 -11.05 6.72
N GLN A 194 11.05 -11.52 6.33
CA GLN A 194 9.84 -11.33 7.13
C GLN A 194 9.96 -11.98 8.52
N ARG A 195 10.57 -13.17 8.63
CA ARG A 195 10.83 -13.81 9.93
C ARG A 195 11.77 -13.00 10.80
N ILE A 196 12.88 -12.51 10.24
CA ILE A 196 13.81 -11.64 10.96
C ILE A 196 13.11 -10.38 11.47
N MET A 197 12.23 -9.78 10.67
CA MET A 197 11.46 -8.61 11.11
C MET A 197 10.46 -8.96 12.21
N ALA A 198 9.74 -10.05 12.08
CA ALA A 198 8.72 -10.45 13.05
C ALA A 198 9.31 -10.92 14.38
N GLU A 199 10.39 -11.72 14.34
CA GLU A 199 10.95 -12.38 15.52
C GLU A 199 12.05 -11.55 16.21
N GLY A 200 12.73 -10.67 15.48
CA GLY A 200 13.86 -9.89 15.98
C GLY A 200 13.58 -8.39 16.05
N ILE A 201 13.23 -7.78 14.92
CA ILE A 201 13.16 -6.32 14.81
C ILE A 201 11.93 -5.75 15.51
N ALA A 202 10.74 -6.28 15.26
CA ALA A 202 9.50 -5.76 15.84
C ALA A 202 9.49 -5.87 17.38
N PRO A 203 9.92 -6.99 18.02
CA PRO A 203 10.06 -7.04 19.48
C PRO A 203 11.03 -6.00 20.04
N GLY A 204 12.12 -5.70 19.33
CA GLY A 204 13.07 -4.65 19.71
C GLY A 204 12.40 -3.27 19.73
N PHE A 205 11.69 -2.89 18.67
CA PHE A 205 10.93 -1.66 18.62
C PHE A 205 9.81 -1.62 19.66
N ALA A 206 9.10 -2.71 19.88
CA ALA A 206 8.10 -2.78 20.93
C ALA A 206 8.69 -2.53 22.33
N ALA A 207 9.91 -3.00 22.58
CA ALA A 207 10.61 -2.74 23.84
C ALA A 207 11.03 -1.27 23.96
N ALA A 208 11.59 -0.70 22.89
CA ALA A 208 11.97 0.71 22.85
C ALA A 208 10.77 1.64 23.06
N LEU A 209 9.66 1.40 22.36
CA LEU A 209 8.43 2.19 22.53
C LEU A 209 7.86 2.11 23.94
N ARG A 210 8.04 0.99 24.64
CA ARG A 210 7.65 0.88 26.07
C ARG A 210 8.59 1.65 26.99
N ALA A 211 9.87 1.73 26.69
CA ALA A 211 10.87 2.38 27.51
C ALA A 211 10.89 3.90 27.30
N ASP A 212 10.87 4.34 26.06
CA ASP A 212 11.13 5.72 25.66
C ASP A 212 9.85 6.49 25.24
N GLY A 213 8.76 5.76 25.00
CA GLY A 213 7.47 6.31 24.62
C GLY A 213 7.23 6.37 23.10
N PRO A 214 6.10 6.96 22.69
CA PRO A 214 5.71 7.07 21.29
C PRO A 214 6.64 7.96 20.47
N ILE A 215 6.80 7.62 19.17
CA ILE A 215 7.62 8.36 18.22
C ILE A 215 6.72 9.20 17.31
N ASP A 216 7.02 10.50 17.18
CA ASP A 216 6.32 11.40 16.25
C ASP A 216 6.70 11.06 14.80
N ALA A 217 5.76 10.41 14.07
CA ALA A 217 6.00 9.94 12.72
C ALA A 217 6.20 11.10 11.73
N PHE A 218 5.48 12.21 11.89
CA PHE A 218 5.62 13.35 11.00
C PHE A 218 6.92 14.10 11.23
N ALA A 219 7.33 14.28 12.48
CA ALA A 219 8.61 14.89 12.79
C ALA A 219 9.77 14.05 12.27
N LEU A 220 9.68 12.72 12.39
CA LEU A 220 10.68 11.80 11.86
C LEU A 220 10.78 11.88 10.33
N CYS A 221 9.64 11.83 9.63
CA CYS A 221 9.60 11.96 8.18
C CYS A 221 10.10 13.32 7.70
N ALA A 222 9.72 14.40 8.36
CA ALA A 222 10.18 15.77 8.02
C ALA A 222 11.71 15.89 8.10
N GLN A 223 12.33 15.31 9.12
CA GLN A 223 13.78 15.27 9.23
C GLN A 223 14.42 14.45 8.11
N GLY A 224 13.86 13.27 7.80
CA GLY A 224 14.32 12.42 6.69
C GLY A 224 14.24 13.15 5.34
N ILE A 225 13.15 13.83 5.06
CA ILE A 225 12.97 14.65 3.85
C ILE A 225 14.01 15.77 3.78
N ALA A 226 14.28 16.46 4.89
CA ALA A 226 15.32 17.48 4.95
C ALA A 226 16.73 16.91 4.70
N MET A 227 16.93 15.62 4.91
CA MET A 227 18.18 14.90 4.61
C MET A 227 18.22 14.27 3.21
N GLY A 228 17.19 14.45 2.39
CA GLY A 228 17.11 13.99 1.01
C GLY A 228 16.26 12.75 0.75
N ASP A 229 15.52 12.26 1.75
CA ASP A 229 14.51 11.22 1.55
C ASP A 229 13.28 11.78 0.81
N ASP A 230 12.52 10.91 0.16
CA ASP A 230 11.21 11.22 -0.42
C ASP A 230 10.06 10.52 0.33
N CYS A 231 10.38 9.73 1.36
CA CYS A 231 9.46 8.92 2.16
C CYS A 231 8.57 7.95 1.35
N HIS A 232 8.99 7.65 0.12
CA HIS A 232 8.34 6.68 -0.77
C HIS A 232 9.32 5.60 -1.20
N MET A 233 10.25 5.91 -2.10
CA MET A 233 11.29 4.98 -2.56
C MET A 233 12.65 5.22 -1.89
N ARG A 234 12.85 6.40 -1.33
CA ARG A 234 14.06 6.80 -0.62
C ARG A 234 13.70 7.19 0.80
N HIS A 235 14.06 6.31 1.74
CA HIS A 235 13.75 6.45 3.17
C HIS A 235 14.93 6.06 4.07
N GLN A 236 16.15 6.13 3.56
CA GLN A 236 17.35 5.72 4.28
C GLN A 236 17.63 6.60 5.48
N ALA A 237 17.50 7.93 5.33
CA ALA A 237 17.70 8.87 6.41
C ALA A 237 16.64 8.70 7.49
N THR A 238 15.37 8.58 7.10
CA THR A 238 14.25 8.32 8.03
C THR A 238 14.46 7.02 8.81
N THR A 239 14.87 5.94 8.15
CA THR A 239 15.21 4.66 8.80
C THR A 239 16.35 4.81 9.80
N MET A 240 17.41 5.50 9.42
CA MET A 240 18.55 5.75 10.32
C MET A 240 18.18 6.62 11.52
N LEU A 241 17.32 7.59 11.32
CA LEU A 241 16.79 8.42 12.42
C LEU A 241 15.91 7.59 13.37
N LEU A 242 15.03 6.74 12.81
CA LEU A 242 14.19 5.83 13.61
C LEU A 242 15.03 4.87 14.48
N LEU A 243 16.14 4.34 13.94
CA LEU A 243 17.04 3.44 14.68
C LEU A 243 17.87 4.14 15.77
N ARG A 244 17.83 5.47 15.84
CA ARG A 244 18.53 6.28 16.83
C ARG A 244 17.64 6.83 17.94
N GLN A 245 16.32 6.65 17.80
CA GLN A 245 15.38 6.99 18.87
C GLN A 245 15.56 6.04 20.05
#